data_15ee4257d9a3665894ad47fd8d2d9148
#
_entry.id   15ee4257d9a3665894ad47fd8d2d9148
#
_cell.length_a   1.000
_cell.length_b   1.000
_cell.length_c   1.000
_cell.angle_alpha   90.00
_cell.angle_beta   90.00
_cell.angle_gamma   90.00
#
_symmetry.space_group_name_H-M   'P 1'
#
loop_
_entity.id
_entity.type
_entity.pdbx_description
1 polymer ?
#
loop_
_entity_poly.entity_id
_entity_poly.type
_entity_poly.pdbx_seq_one_letter_code
_entity_poly.pdbx_strand_id
1 'polypeptide(L)'
;MNDMSRRAALGLLLAGFAACGRPKSRRSAGGPEEINRLIAHYARAHDVPEDLVHRVVQRESSYNPGARNGPYYGLMQILPETARTMGYRGGPEGLLDADTNLRYGVKYLRGAWMVARGDRDRAVMWYARGYYYEAKRMGLLRETGLRP
;
A
#
# COMPACT_ATOMS: atom_id res chain seq x y z
N MET A 1 -43.78 -73.20 -3.95
CA MET A 1 -44.24 -72.68 -5.21
C MET A 1 -44.04 -71.17 -5.13
N ASN A 2 -42.97 -70.67 -5.83
CA ASN A 2 -42.90 -69.46 -6.63
C ASN A 2 -42.84 -68.17 -5.82
N ASP A 3 -42.08 -67.27 -6.10
CA ASP A 3 -41.22 -67.01 -7.21
C ASP A 3 -40.22 -65.86 -6.84
N MET A 4 -39.05 -66.02 -7.21
CA MET A 4 -37.94 -65.10 -6.97
C MET A 4 -37.96 -64.02 -8.05
N SER A 5 -38.23 -62.81 -7.67
CA SER A 5 -38.06 -61.67 -8.58
C SER A 5 -36.84 -60.86 -8.23
N ARG A 6 -35.84 -61.00 -9.04
CA ARG A 6 -34.58 -60.26 -9.04
C ARG A 6 -34.84 -58.83 -9.53
N ARG A 7 -34.53 -57.85 -8.74
CA ARG A 7 -34.39 -56.47 -9.23
C ARG A 7 -32.97 -56.01 -9.07
N ALA A 8 -32.33 -55.99 -10.20
CA ALA A 8 -31.01 -55.35 -10.35
C ALA A 8 -31.15 -53.85 -10.20
N ALA A 9 -30.45 -53.30 -9.21
CA ALA A 9 -30.32 -51.85 -9.05
C ALA A 9 -29.14 -51.37 -9.89
N LEU A 10 -29.44 -50.63 -10.94
CA LEU A 10 -28.45 -49.98 -11.81
C LEU A 10 -27.95 -48.74 -11.06
N GLY A 11 -26.70 -48.80 -10.60
CA GLY A 11 -26.05 -47.66 -9.96
C GLY A 11 -25.59 -46.66 -11.04
N LEU A 12 -26.20 -45.49 -11.04
CA LEU A 12 -25.81 -44.36 -11.87
C LEU A 12 -24.65 -43.60 -11.19
N LEU A 13 -23.45 -43.78 -11.67
CA LEU A 13 -22.28 -43.01 -11.29
C LEU A 13 -22.39 -41.61 -11.91
N LEU A 14 -22.78 -40.63 -11.11
CA LEU A 14 -22.64 -39.21 -11.46
C LEU A 14 -21.23 -38.79 -11.18
N ALA A 15 -20.41 -38.70 -12.23
CA ALA A 15 -19.12 -38.06 -12.17
C ALA A 15 -19.32 -36.53 -12.01
N GLY A 16 -19.16 -36.06 -10.80
CA GLY A 16 -19.11 -34.63 -10.52
C GLY A 16 -17.83 -34.01 -11.05
N PHE A 17 -17.92 -33.26 -12.14
CA PHE A 17 -16.83 -32.35 -12.56
C PHE A 17 -16.71 -31.24 -11.52
N ALA A 18 -15.76 -31.36 -10.62
CA ALA A 18 -15.30 -30.26 -9.80
C ALA A 18 -14.58 -29.25 -10.69
N ALA A 19 -15.30 -28.26 -11.18
CA ALA A 19 -14.70 -27.09 -11.78
C ALA A 19 -13.89 -26.38 -10.69
N CYS A 20 -12.58 -26.57 -10.66
CA CYS A 20 -11.64 -25.75 -9.94
C CYS A 20 -11.66 -24.34 -10.53
N GLY A 21 -12.64 -23.55 -10.13
CA GLY A 21 -12.61 -22.12 -10.34
C GLY A 21 -11.43 -21.55 -9.56
N ARG A 22 -10.35 -21.21 -10.29
CA ARG A 22 -9.31 -20.36 -9.72
C ARG A 22 -9.98 -19.11 -9.17
N PRO A 23 -9.81 -18.77 -7.89
CA PRO A 23 -10.28 -17.50 -7.40
C PRO A 23 -9.58 -16.42 -8.22
N LYS A 24 -10.33 -15.67 -9.01
CA LYS A 24 -9.87 -14.41 -9.57
C LYS A 24 -9.43 -13.59 -8.37
N SER A 25 -8.14 -13.36 -8.23
CA SER A 25 -7.58 -12.40 -7.30
C SER A 25 -8.33 -11.08 -7.56
N ARG A 26 -9.34 -10.82 -6.73
CA ARG A 26 -9.85 -9.47 -6.60
C ARG A 26 -8.67 -8.66 -6.14
N ARG A 27 -8.24 -7.69 -6.94
CA ARG A 27 -7.48 -6.55 -6.45
C ARG A 27 -8.42 -5.84 -5.48
N SER A 28 -8.49 -6.34 -4.26
CA SER A 28 -9.16 -5.65 -3.18
C SER A 28 -8.27 -4.48 -2.81
N ALA A 29 -8.80 -3.28 -2.82
CA ALA A 29 -8.24 -2.19 -2.04
C ALA A 29 -7.83 -2.80 -0.70
N GLY A 30 -6.50 -2.84 -0.42
CA GLY A 30 -5.90 -3.73 0.57
C GLY A 30 -6.66 -3.74 1.89
N GLY A 31 -7.03 -4.94 2.35
CA GLY A 31 -7.58 -5.10 3.69
C GLY A 31 -6.54 -4.71 4.75
N PRO A 32 -6.94 -4.53 6.03
CA PRO A 32 -6.04 -4.06 7.08
C PRO A 32 -4.73 -4.86 7.19
N GLU A 33 -4.77 -6.18 7.04
CA GLU A 33 -3.57 -7.03 7.09
C GLU A 33 -2.64 -6.80 5.90
N GLU A 34 -3.17 -6.56 4.72
CA GLU A 34 -2.36 -6.27 3.53
C GLU A 34 -1.69 -4.91 3.67
N ILE A 35 -2.40 -3.89 4.14
CA ILE A 35 -1.83 -2.56 4.40
C ILE A 35 -0.69 -2.67 5.41
N ASN A 36 -0.86 -3.41 6.50
CA ASN A 36 0.18 -3.61 7.50
C ASN A 36 1.42 -4.30 6.91
N ARG A 37 1.23 -5.32 6.06
CA ARG A 37 2.36 -5.99 5.36
C ARG A 37 3.09 -5.04 4.41
N LEU A 38 2.36 -4.21 3.68
CA LEU A 38 2.93 -3.21 2.77
C LEU A 38 3.69 -2.12 3.56
N ILE A 39 3.15 -1.65 4.67
CA ILE A 39 3.83 -0.71 5.57
C ILE A 39 5.16 -1.30 6.05
N ALA A 40 5.13 -2.52 6.60
CA ALA A 40 6.35 -3.20 7.05
C ALA A 40 7.36 -3.41 5.92
N HIS A 41 6.90 -3.74 4.72
CA HIS A 41 7.75 -3.89 3.54
C HIS A 41 8.46 -2.59 3.16
N TYR A 42 7.71 -1.50 2.98
CA TYR A 42 8.28 -0.22 2.54
C TYR A 42 9.06 0.50 3.64
N ALA A 43 8.68 0.33 4.91
CA ALA A 43 9.46 0.81 6.04
C ALA A 43 10.88 0.23 6.03
N ARG A 44 11.00 -1.09 5.86
CA ARG A 44 12.31 -1.77 5.72
C ARG A 44 13.05 -1.37 4.45
N ALA A 45 12.35 -1.32 3.31
CA ALA A 45 12.96 -1.00 2.02
C ALA A 45 13.58 0.41 1.98
N HIS A 46 13.04 1.34 2.78
CA HIS A 46 13.48 2.72 2.83
C HIS A 46 14.19 3.11 4.13
N ASP A 47 14.44 2.16 5.03
CA ASP A 47 15.09 2.42 6.33
C ASP A 47 14.36 3.52 7.12
N VAL A 48 13.04 3.39 7.23
CA VAL A 48 12.16 4.25 8.02
C VAL A 48 11.55 3.42 9.15
N PRO A 49 11.48 3.93 10.38
CA PRO A 49 10.80 3.22 11.46
C PRO A 49 9.35 2.89 11.09
N GLU A 50 8.95 1.64 11.25
CA GLU A 50 7.61 1.15 10.87
C GLU A 50 6.51 1.89 11.62
N ASP A 51 6.73 2.16 12.92
CA ASP A 51 5.82 2.95 13.76
C ASP A 51 5.61 4.38 13.26
N LEU A 52 6.65 4.99 12.64
CA LEU A 52 6.53 6.30 12.02
C LEU A 52 5.64 6.25 10.76
N VAL A 53 5.77 5.22 9.94
CA VAL A 53 4.89 5.03 8.78
C VAL A 53 3.44 4.85 9.22
N HIS A 54 3.19 3.99 10.21
CA HIS A 54 1.87 3.81 10.81
C HIS A 54 1.27 5.12 11.32
N ARG A 55 2.07 5.92 12.00
CA ARG A 55 1.65 7.23 12.53
C ARG A 55 1.21 8.19 11.42
N VAL A 56 1.94 8.24 10.31
CA VAL A 56 1.58 9.07 9.15
C VAL A 56 0.30 8.54 8.50
N VAL A 57 0.21 7.23 8.22
CA VAL A 57 -0.98 6.61 7.61
C VAL A 57 -2.24 6.83 8.46
N GLN A 58 -2.14 6.65 9.79
CA GLN A 58 -3.24 6.91 10.70
C GLN A 58 -3.69 8.37 10.66
N ARG A 59 -2.74 9.29 10.67
CA ARG A 59 -3.01 10.73 10.64
C ARG A 59 -3.63 11.19 9.32
N GLU A 60 -3.12 10.71 8.19
CA GLU A 60 -3.47 11.22 6.87
C GLU A 60 -4.77 10.61 6.32
N SER A 61 -5.06 9.35 6.61
CA SER A 61 -6.20 8.65 6.00
C SER A 61 -6.97 7.73 6.94
N SER A 62 -6.53 7.56 8.18
CA SER A 62 -7.06 6.51 9.07
C SER A 62 -7.07 5.12 8.39
N TYR A 63 -5.99 4.80 7.68
CA TYR A 63 -5.82 3.56 6.90
C TYR A 63 -6.81 3.37 5.74
N ASN A 64 -7.41 4.44 5.23
CA ASN A 64 -8.28 4.37 4.07
C ASN A 64 -7.47 4.55 2.77
N PRO A 65 -7.26 3.49 1.95
CA PRO A 65 -6.50 3.61 0.71
C PRO A 65 -7.23 4.46 -0.35
N GLY A 66 -8.57 4.51 -0.30
CA GLY A 66 -9.39 5.33 -1.18
C GLY A 66 -9.54 6.78 -0.74
N ALA A 67 -8.87 7.21 0.33
CA ALA A 67 -8.99 8.57 0.83
C ALA A 67 -8.52 9.59 -0.20
N ARG A 68 -9.31 10.65 -0.35
CA ARG A 68 -9.01 11.78 -1.24
C ARG A 68 -9.45 13.08 -0.57
N ASN A 69 -8.50 13.98 -0.39
CA ASN A 69 -8.76 15.29 0.21
C ASN A 69 -8.14 16.38 -0.68
N GLY A 70 -8.97 17.00 -1.53
CA GLY A 70 -8.50 17.95 -2.54
C GLY A 70 -7.47 17.30 -3.47
N PRO A 71 -6.24 17.83 -3.55
CA PRO A 71 -5.19 17.31 -4.42
C PRO A 71 -4.40 16.13 -3.83
N TYR A 72 -4.77 15.64 -2.64
CA TYR A 72 -4.06 14.59 -1.91
C TYR A 72 -4.74 13.24 -2.06
N TYR A 73 -3.95 12.16 -2.20
CA TYR A 73 -4.42 10.83 -2.54
C TYR A 73 -3.92 9.74 -1.61
N GLY A 74 -4.83 8.85 -1.24
CA GLY A 74 -4.57 7.53 -0.66
C GLY A 74 -4.08 7.54 0.78
N LEU A 75 -3.46 6.43 1.19
CA LEU A 75 -3.06 6.15 2.58
C LEU A 75 -2.21 7.25 3.22
N MET A 76 -1.29 7.82 2.48
CA MET A 76 -0.35 8.82 2.97
C MET A 76 -0.67 10.23 2.47
N GLN A 77 -1.82 10.44 1.81
CA GLN A 77 -2.26 11.73 1.29
C GLN A 77 -1.14 12.47 0.52
N ILE A 78 -0.53 11.76 -0.43
CA ILE A 78 0.57 12.30 -1.23
C ILE A 78 0.04 13.11 -2.43
N LEU A 79 0.71 14.20 -2.75
CA LEU A 79 0.48 14.96 -3.99
C LEU A 79 1.04 14.20 -5.20
N PRO A 80 0.35 14.21 -6.35
CA PRO A 80 0.90 13.62 -7.59
C PRO A 80 2.26 14.17 -7.99
N GLU A 81 2.51 15.48 -7.81
CA GLU A 81 3.82 16.07 -8.08
C GLU A 81 4.90 15.53 -7.15
N THR A 82 4.59 15.38 -5.87
CA THR A 82 5.52 14.79 -4.89
C THR A 82 5.83 13.34 -5.25
N ALA A 83 4.81 12.56 -5.62
CA ALA A 83 5.00 11.19 -6.07
C ALA A 83 5.86 11.12 -7.34
N ARG A 84 5.69 12.04 -8.30
CA ARG A 84 6.54 12.14 -9.51
C ARG A 84 8.00 12.46 -9.16
N THR A 85 8.23 13.34 -8.20
CA THR A 85 9.59 13.62 -7.70
C THR A 85 10.23 12.36 -7.13
N MET A 86 9.43 11.50 -6.48
CA MET A 86 9.88 10.20 -5.97
C MET A 86 10.02 9.12 -7.04
N GLY A 87 9.65 9.40 -8.30
CA GLY A 87 9.81 8.48 -9.43
C GLY A 87 8.51 7.87 -9.95
N TYR A 88 7.35 8.27 -9.43
CA TYR A 88 6.05 7.83 -9.96
C TYR A 88 5.81 8.36 -11.37
N ARG A 89 5.24 7.51 -12.26
CA ARG A 89 4.97 7.87 -13.66
C ARG A 89 3.51 7.61 -14.08
N GLY A 90 2.66 7.19 -13.14
CA GLY A 90 1.23 6.97 -13.39
C GLY A 90 0.37 8.23 -13.28
N GLY A 91 -0.92 8.07 -13.53
CA GLY A 91 -1.92 9.11 -13.29
C GLY A 91 -2.28 9.24 -11.81
N PRO A 92 -2.92 10.37 -11.40
CA PRO A 92 -3.26 10.62 -10.00
C PRO A 92 -4.08 9.49 -9.34
N GLU A 93 -4.99 8.88 -10.08
CA GLU A 93 -5.87 7.80 -9.59
C GLU A 93 -5.10 6.53 -9.19
N GLY A 94 -3.93 6.28 -9.78
CA GLY A 94 -3.07 5.18 -9.38
C GLY A 94 -2.52 5.31 -7.95
N LEU A 95 -2.53 6.52 -7.39
CA LEU A 95 -2.15 6.77 -5.99
C LEU A 95 -3.23 6.35 -4.97
N LEU A 96 -4.39 5.89 -5.42
CA LEU A 96 -5.41 5.26 -4.57
C LEU A 96 -5.17 3.76 -4.39
N ASP A 97 -4.22 3.19 -5.13
CA ASP A 97 -3.72 1.84 -4.88
C ASP A 97 -2.77 1.84 -3.67
N ALA A 98 -3.02 0.92 -2.71
CA ALA A 98 -2.29 0.91 -1.44
C ALA A 98 -0.78 0.67 -1.62
N ASP A 99 -0.38 -0.27 -2.49
CA ASP A 99 1.02 -0.57 -2.78
C ASP A 99 1.72 0.64 -3.43
N THR A 100 1.10 1.21 -4.44
CA THR A 100 1.62 2.40 -5.15
C THR A 100 1.76 3.59 -4.20
N ASN A 101 0.75 3.86 -3.37
CA ASN A 101 0.77 4.98 -2.43
C ASN A 101 1.88 4.84 -1.39
N LEU A 102 2.00 3.68 -0.77
CA LEU A 102 3.05 3.41 0.23
C LEU A 102 4.45 3.41 -0.38
N ARG A 103 4.62 2.87 -1.57
CA ARG A 103 5.91 2.88 -2.28
C ARG A 103 6.51 4.28 -2.39
N TYR A 104 5.72 5.24 -2.83
CA TYR A 104 6.20 6.62 -3.05
C TYR A 104 6.05 7.49 -1.80
N GLY A 105 5.00 7.28 -1.01
CA GLY A 105 4.78 8.01 0.24
C GLY A 105 5.86 7.72 1.29
N VAL A 106 6.23 6.45 1.47
CA VAL A 106 7.30 6.08 2.43
C VAL A 106 8.67 6.56 1.92
N LYS A 107 8.91 6.50 0.62
CA LYS A 107 10.13 7.09 0.04
C LYS A 107 10.23 8.60 0.33
N TYR A 108 9.13 9.34 0.21
CA TYR A 108 9.09 10.75 0.58
C TYR A 108 9.26 10.95 2.10
N LEU A 109 8.62 10.11 2.93
CA LEU A 109 8.78 10.14 4.38
C LEU A 109 10.22 9.88 4.83
N ARG A 110 10.98 9.03 4.11
CA ARG A 110 12.41 8.83 4.36
C ARG A 110 13.17 10.15 4.33
N GLY A 111 12.91 11.01 3.35
CA GLY A 111 13.55 12.32 3.29
C GLY A 111 13.19 13.20 4.49
N ALA A 112 11.92 13.22 4.89
CA ALA A 112 11.46 13.91 6.10
C ALA A 112 12.15 13.38 7.37
N TRP A 113 12.31 12.04 7.47
CA TRP A 113 13.02 11.37 8.55
C TRP A 113 14.50 11.77 8.63
N MET A 114 15.18 11.85 7.48
CA MET A 114 16.58 12.27 7.39
C MET A 114 16.77 13.70 7.86
N VAL A 115 15.97 14.65 7.38
CA VAL A 115 16.10 16.06 7.79
C VAL A 115 15.66 16.29 9.24
N ALA A 116 14.80 15.43 9.77
CA ALA A 116 14.40 15.41 11.18
C ALA A 116 15.48 14.86 12.12
N ARG A 117 16.56 14.25 11.57
CA ARG A 117 17.65 13.64 12.34
C ARG A 117 17.16 12.62 13.37
N GLY A 118 16.22 11.77 12.99
CA GLY A 118 15.68 10.73 13.84
C GLY A 118 14.62 11.17 14.85
N ASP A 119 14.16 12.39 14.78
CA ASP A 119 13.04 12.87 15.60
C ASP A 119 11.70 12.62 14.90
N ARG A 120 10.84 11.81 15.52
CA ARG A 120 9.55 11.38 14.92
C ARG A 120 8.56 12.52 14.75
N ASP A 121 8.47 13.42 15.72
CA ASP A 121 7.55 14.55 15.68
C ASP A 121 7.94 15.53 14.58
N ARG A 122 9.23 15.82 14.47
CA ARG A 122 9.77 16.64 13.38
C ARG A 122 9.64 15.96 12.02
N ALA A 123 9.79 14.64 11.93
CA ALA A 123 9.58 13.93 10.68
C ALA A 123 8.13 14.04 10.18
N VAL A 124 7.15 13.88 11.07
CA VAL A 124 5.72 14.09 10.74
C VAL A 124 5.46 15.53 10.32
N MET A 125 6.04 16.50 11.03
CA MET A 125 5.92 17.92 10.67
C MET A 125 6.51 18.21 9.28
N TRP A 126 7.72 17.70 8.98
CA TRP A 126 8.36 17.89 7.69
C TRP A 126 7.62 17.18 6.57
N TYR A 127 7.08 15.99 6.83
CA TYR A 127 6.23 15.29 5.86
C TYR A 127 5.05 16.16 5.43
N ALA A 128 4.36 16.78 6.40
CA ALA A 128 3.18 17.59 6.15
C ALA A 128 3.48 18.94 5.49
N ARG A 129 4.60 19.59 5.86
CA ARG A 129 4.94 20.93 5.37
C ARG A 129 5.79 20.92 4.10
N GLY A 130 6.43 19.81 3.79
CA GLY A 130 7.49 19.76 2.81
C GLY A 130 8.83 20.17 3.43
N TYR A 131 9.91 19.53 2.97
CA TYR A 131 11.25 19.69 3.55
C TYR A 131 12.32 20.10 2.53
N TYR A 132 11.92 20.59 1.35
CA TYR A 132 12.87 20.95 0.28
C TYR A 132 13.94 21.94 0.75
N TYR A 133 13.54 23.03 1.40
CA TYR A 133 14.49 24.05 1.84
C TYR A 133 15.37 23.56 2.98
N GLU A 134 14.87 22.75 3.89
CA GLU A 134 15.66 22.13 4.94
C GLU A 134 16.66 21.12 4.37
N ALA A 135 16.23 20.26 3.45
CA ALA A 135 17.13 19.33 2.75
C ALA A 135 18.21 20.10 1.97
N LYS A 136 17.87 21.22 1.31
CA LYS A 136 18.82 22.09 0.62
C LYS A 136 19.84 22.67 1.58
N ARG A 137 19.38 23.23 2.72
CA ARG A 137 20.25 23.80 3.76
C ARG A 137 21.22 22.76 4.35
N MET A 138 20.78 21.50 4.43
CA MET A 138 21.57 20.38 4.95
C MET A 138 22.44 19.70 3.89
N GLY A 139 22.32 20.08 2.61
CA GLY A 139 23.05 19.42 1.50
C GLY A 139 22.49 18.04 1.14
N LEU A 140 21.25 17.71 1.51
CA LEU A 140 20.64 16.38 1.39
C LEU A 140 19.65 16.23 0.21
N LEU A 141 19.69 17.13 -0.78
CA LEU A 141 18.71 17.09 -1.89
C LEU A 141 18.78 15.81 -2.72
N ARG A 142 19.97 15.22 -2.91
CA ARG A 142 20.17 13.96 -3.62
C ARG A 142 19.72 12.78 -2.77
N GLU A 143 20.16 12.71 -1.54
CA GLU A 143 19.89 11.64 -0.58
C GLU A 143 18.39 11.52 -0.29
N THR A 144 17.68 12.64 -0.28
CA THR A 144 16.23 12.69 -0.09
C THR A 144 15.44 12.41 -1.38
N GLY A 145 16.11 12.33 -2.54
CA GLY A 145 15.46 12.14 -3.83
C GLY A 145 14.71 13.37 -4.36
N LEU A 146 14.91 14.54 -3.76
CA LEU A 146 14.30 15.81 -4.21
C LEU A 146 15.02 16.43 -5.41
N ARG A 147 16.23 15.96 -5.71
CA ARG A 147 16.97 16.21 -6.96
C ARG A 147 17.66 14.93 -7.44
N PRO A 148 17.78 14.74 -8.79
CA PRO A 148 18.56 13.66 -9.36
C PRO A 148 20.07 13.80 -9.08
#